data_d61c431cf2c506813155062df183b094
#
_entry.id   d61c431cf2c506813155062df183b094
#
_cell.length_a   1.000
_cell.length_b   1.000
_cell.length_c   1.000
_cell.angle_alpha   90.00
_cell.angle_beta   90.00
_cell.angle_gamma   90.00
#
_symmetry.space_group_name_H-M   'P 1'
#
loop_
_entity.id
_entity.type
_entity.pdbx_description
1 polymer ?
#
loop_
_entity_poly.entity_id
_entity_poly.type
_entity_poly.pdbx_seq_one_letter_code
_entity_poly.pdbx_strand_id
1 'polypeptide(L)'
;IRDRLIIGGSGCGVKNESSETKNPEPTLNEWQKDFLSEQKLPTEYEELNLTQRLSVAAIYEMIMYLEDKYGVTFEYTGYVRPQILENEYMTAIPKGGNELTDTVTVTRQDDGTLKDDYPNIVVRPYFEQMITDYVEDYFGSDDIRVFSTVTKTSINDLTIITEETISGNISGRSTVFISKDLGSKEEMIKFANDYCIWLKKHDISCDSQVMLLYNPDISKINRINYSDYFGKEYIKIRLMCYVEKNGEIKIEERQVR
;
A
#
# COMPACT_ATOMS: atom_id res chain seq x y z
N ILE A 1 -3.81 -3.14 -16.04
CA ILE A 1 -4.09 -4.37 -16.81
C ILE A 1 -4.86 -5.23 -15.85
N ARG A 2 -6.18 -5.35 -16.08
CA ARG A 2 -7.07 -6.16 -15.24
C ARG A 2 -6.81 -7.62 -15.54
N ASP A 3 -6.13 -8.33 -14.64
CA ASP A 3 -6.11 -9.78 -14.66
C ASP A 3 -7.50 -10.29 -14.22
N ARG A 4 -8.26 -10.76 -15.19
CA ARG A 4 -9.54 -11.44 -14.93
C ARG A 4 -9.26 -12.71 -14.15
N LEU A 5 -10.08 -12.98 -13.14
CA LEU A 5 -10.12 -14.24 -12.40
C LEU A 5 -10.20 -15.42 -13.41
N ILE A 6 -9.05 -15.98 -13.80
CA ILE A 6 -9.00 -17.17 -14.68
C ILE A 6 -9.19 -18.39 -13.80
N ILE A 7 -10.44 -18.82 -13.66
CA ILE A 7 -10.81 -20.03 -12.95
C ILE A 7 -11.08 -21.14 -13.97
N GLY A 8 -10.01 -21.74 -14.47
CA GLY A 8 -10.07 -22.91 -15.34
C GLY A 8 -9.37 -24.11 -14.72
N GLY A 9 -10.07 -25.22 -14.54
CA GLY A 9 -9.47 -26.48 -14.12
C GLY A 9 -10.44 -27.66 -14.23
N SER A 10 -10.16 -28.59 -15.12
CA SER A 10 -10.84 -29.89 -15.23
C SER A 10 -10.36 -30.84 -14.12
N GLY A 11 -11.29 -31.44 -13.38
CA GLY A 11 -10.99 -32.46 -12.37
C GLY A 11 -11.87 -33.69 -12.52
N CYS A 12 -11.25 -34.87 -12.59
CA CYS A 12 -11.89 -36.18 -12.61
C CYS A 12 -12.51 -36.53 -11.25
N GLY A 13 -13.70 -37.11 -11.29
CA GLY A 13 -14.45 -37.55 -10.12
C GLY A 13 -14.00 -38.91 -9.56
N VAL A 14 -14.18 -39.05 -8.25
CA VAL A 14 -14.27 -40.37 -7.56
C VAL A 14 -15.51 -40.31 -6.67
N LYS A 15 -16.42 -41.28 -6.85
CA LYS A 15 -17.61 -41.49 -6.00
C LYS A 15 -17.19 -42.34 -4.80
N ASN A 16 -17.57 -41.93 -3.59
CA ASN A 16 -17.72 -42.84 -2.44
C ASN A 16 -18.95 -42.41 -1.64
N GLU A 17 -19.91 -43.34 -1.51
CA GLU A 17 -21.09 -43.21 -0.67
C GLU A 17 -20.79 -43.68 0.74
N SER A 18 -21.10 -42.86 1.76
CA SER A 18 -21.41 -43.37 3.12
C SER A 18 -22.20 -42.31 3.91
N SER A 19 -23.34 -42.77 4.42
CA SER A 19 -24.28 -42.32 5.48
C SER A 19 -24.20 -40.87 5.99
N GLU A 20 -25.27 -40.14 5.72
CA GLU A 20 -25.52 -38.74 5.99
C GLU A 20 -26.04 -38.48 7.38
N THR A 21 -25.25 -37.69 8.16
CA THR A 21 -25.86 -36.64 9.00
C THR A 21 -25.97 -35.41 8.11
N LYS A 22 -27.20 -34.96 7.81
CA LYS A 22 -27.45 -33.74 7.01
C LYS A 22 -26.87 -32.54 7.72
N ASN A 23 -25.61 -32.21 7.42
CA ASN A 23 -25.16 -30.83 7.56
C ASN A 23 -25.98 -29.98 6.56
N PRO A 24 -26.42 -28.77 6.94
CA PRO A 24 -27.08 -27.87 6.01
C PRO A 24 -26.22 -27.76 4.76
N GLU A 25 -26.83 -27.92 3.58
CA GLU A 25 -26.11 -27.76 2.32
C GLU A 25 -25.44 -26.38 2.29
N PRO A 26 -24.16 -26.30 1.93
CA PRO A 26 -23.47 -25.03 1.89
C PRO A 26 -24.15 -24.12 0.85
N THR A 27 -24.65 -22.98 1.31
CA THR A 27 -25.35 -22.00 0.49
C THR A 27 -24.55 -20.72 0.40
N LEU A 28 -24.68 -19.99 -0.71
CA LEU A 28 -24.10 -18.66 -0.87
C LEU A 28 -24.96 -17.65 -0.10
N ASN A 29 -24.32 -16.72 0.62
CA ASN A 29 -25.00 -15.56 1.18
C ASN A 29 -25.24 -14.47 0.12
N GLU A 30 -26.01 -13.42 0.45
CA GLU A 30 -26.36 -12.36 -0.48
C GLU A 30 -25.12 -11.65 -1.03
N TRP A 31 -24.15 -11.29 -0.19
CA TRP A 31 -22.90 -10.67 -0.62
C TRP A 31 -22.15 -11.53 -1.65
N GLN A 32 -22.05 -12.83 -1.40
CA GLN A 32 -21.39 -13.76 -2.32
C GLN A 32 -22.10 -13.88 -3.68
N LYS A 33 -23.44 -13.86 -3.66
CA LYS A 33 -24.25 -13.87 -4.88
C LYS A 33 -24.06 -12.59 -5.70
N ASP A 34 -24.10 -11.43 -5.03
CA ASP A 34 -23.88 -10.13 -5.67
C ASP A 34 -22.49 -10.06 -6.27
N PHE A 35 -21.45 -10.43 -5.50
CA PHE A 35 -20.07 -10.50 -5.97
C PHE A 35 -19.92 -11.40 -7.20
N LEU A 36 -20.47 -12.61 -7.18
CA LEU A 36 -20.42 -13.54 -8.31
C LEU A 36 -21.12 -12.97 -9.54
N SER A 37 -22.28 -12.32 -9.35
CA SER A 37 -23.02 -11.64 -10.42
C SER A 37 -22.17 -10.53 -11.07
N GLU A 38 -21.50 -9.70 -10.28
CA GLU A 38 -20.58 -8.66 -10.78
C GLU A 38 -19.40 -9.25 -11.56
N GLN A 39 -18.89 -10.42 -11.10
CA GLN A 39 -17.84 -11.15 -11.81
C GLN A 39 -18.36 -11.94 -13.03
N LYS A 40 -19.66 -11.90 -13.32
CA LYS A 40 -20.34 -12.66 -14.41
C LYS A 40 -20.17 -14.18 -14.26
N LEU A 41 -20.22 -14.65 -13.03
CA LEU A 41 -20.17 -16.07 -12.65
C LEU A 41 -21.56 -16.54 -12.20
N PRO A 42 -21.82 -17.88 -12.19
CA PRO A 42 -23.04 -18.44 -11.64
C PRO A 42 -23.26 -18.03 -10.18
N THR A 43 -24.50 -17.74 -9.80
CA THR A 43 -24.89 -17.33 -8.45
C THR A 43 -25.51 -18.45 -7.61
N GLU A 44 -25.67 -19.64 -8.18
CA GLU A 44 -26.11 -20.83 -7.47
C GLU A 44 -24.90 -21.67 -7.07
N TYR A 45 -24.86 -22.14 -5.81
CA TYR A 45 -23.72 -22.88 -5.28
C TYR A 45 -23.37 -24.13 -6.09
N GLU A 46 -24.38 -24.85 -6.56
CA GLU A 46 -24.25 -26.10 -7.31
C GLU A 46 -23.62 -25.89 -8.69
N GLU A 47 -23.78 -24.73 -9.28
CA GLU A 47 -23.24 -24.38 -10.59
C GLU A 47 -21.74 -23.98 -10.52
N LEU A 48 -21.24 -23.67 -9.33
CA LEU A 48 -19.85 -23.34 -9.13
C LEU A 48 -18.99 -24.61 -9.05
N ASN A 49 -17.83 -24.58 -9.70
CA ASN A 49 -16.80 -25.60 -9.48
C ASN A 49 -16.12 -25.43 -8.12
N LEU A 50 -15.39 -26.44 -7.64
CA LEU A 50 -14.74 -26.45 -6.34
C LEU A 50 -13.82 -25.22 -6.15
N THR A 51 -13.04 -24.86 -7.16
CA THR A 51 -12.14 -23.71 -7.11
C THR A 51 -12.90 -22.40 -6.91
N GLN A 52 -14.01 -22.21 -7.61
CA GLN A 52 -14.87 -21.04 -7.47
C GLN A 52 -15.47 -20.95 -6.08
N ARG A 53 -15.99 -22.07 -5.55
CA ARG A 53 -16.55 -22.14 -4.18
C ARG A 53 -15.51 -21.74 -3.13
N LEU A 54 -14.30 -22.27 -3.22
CA LEU A 54 -13.22 -21.95 -2.29
C LEU A 54 -12.76 -20.50 -2.42
N SER A 55 -12.63 -19.99 -3.65
CA SER A 55 -12.20 -18.60 -3.87
C SER A 55 -13.22 -17.59 -3.37
N VAL A 56 -14.52 -17.78 -3.65
CA VAL A 56 -15.56 -16.84 -3.19
C VAL A 56 -15.68 -16.86 -1.65
N ALA A 57 -15.51 -18.02 -1.02
CA ALA A 57 -15.50 -18.13 0.44
C ALA A 57 -14.31 -17.38 1.06
N ALA A 58 -13.11 -17.54 0.51
CA ALA A 58 -11.91 -16.87 0.98
C ALA A 58 -11.98 -15.35 0.77
N ILE A 59 -12.45 -14.89 -0.39
CA ILE A 59 -12.62 -13.46 -0.68
C ILE A 59 -13.62 -12.84 0.32
N TYR A 60 -14.76 -13.50 0.54
CA TYR A 60 -15.76 -13.05 1.51
C TYR A 60 -15.18 -12.92 2.92
N GLU A 61 -14.46 -13.96 3.39
CA GLU A 61 -13.80 -13.95 4.69
C GLU A 61 -12.83 -12.76 4.84
N MET A 62 -12.01 -12.50 3.81
CA MET A 62 -11.01 -11.44 3.83
C MET A 62 -11.64 -10.03 3.77
N ILE A 63 -12.73 -9.85 3.01
CA ILE A 63 -13.48 -8.57 3.00
C ILE A 63 -14.13 -8.34 4.37
N MET A 64 -14.83 -9.33 4.92
CA MET A 64 -15.47 -9.21 6.23
C MET A 64 -14.45 -8.95 7.35
N TYR A 65 -13.28 -9.59 7.28
CA TYR A 65 -12.18 -9.31 8.20
C TYR A 65 -11.78 -7.82 8.20
N LEU A 66 -11.66 -7.19 7.03
CA LEU A 66 -11.35 -5.76 6.93
C LEU A 66 -12.50 -4.90 7.46
N GLU A 67 -13.73 -5.18 7.03
CA GLU A 67 -14.91 -4.40 7.39
C GLU A 67 -15.21 -4.47 8.88
N ASP A 68 -15.15 -5.68 9.48
CA ASP A 68 -15.35 -5.88 10.92
C ASP A 68 -14.25 -5.19 11.74
N LYS A 69 -13.02 -5.23 11.27
CA LYS A 69 -11.86 -4.66 11.98
C LYS A 69 -11.85 -3.14 11.98
N TYR A 70 -12.26 -2.52 10.86
CA TYR A 70 -12.07 -1.09 10.65
C TYR A 70 -13.36 -0.28 10.56
N GLY A 71 -14.51 -0.93 10.44
CA GLY A 71 -15.81 -0.26 10.27
C GLY A 71 -15.91 0.53 8.95
N VAL A 72 -15.13 0.16 7.95
CA VAL A 72 -15.06 0.79 6.62
C VAL A 72 -15.42 -0.24 5.57
N THR A 73 -16.23 0.13 4.58
CA THR A 73 -16.55 -0.74 3.45
C THR A 73 -15.39 -0.81 2.47
N PHE A 74 -15.10 -2.02 1.95
CA PHE A 74 -14.04 -2.26 0.99
C PHE A 74 -14.58 -2.81 -0.33
N GLU A 75 -13.95 -2.40 -1.42
CA GLU A 75 -14.22 -2.87 -2.78
C GLU A 75 -13.08 -3.82 -3.21
N TYR A 76 -13.44 -5.03 -3.62
CA TYR A 76 -12.50 -6.04 -4.11
C TYR A 76 -11.79 -5.59 -5.39
N THR A 77 -10.47 -5.83 -5.48
CA THR A 77 -9.68 -5.53 -6.68
C THR A 77 -8.92 -6.74 -7.24
N GLY A 78 -8.61 -7.74 -6.42
CA GLY A 78 -7.91 -8.93 -6.88
C GLY A 78 -7.75 -10.01 -5.81
N TYR A 79 -7.49 -11.25 -6.25
CA TYR A 79 -7.27 -12.38 -5.35
C TYR A 79 -6.29 -13.39 -5.96
N VAL A 80 -5.33 -13.82 -5.16
CA VAL A 80 -4.36 -14.84 -5.49
C VAL A 80 -4.54 -16.02 -4.54
N ARG A 81 -4.79 -17.20 -5.12
CA ARG A 81 -4.93 -18.45 -4.37
C ARG A 81 -3.55 -18.92 -3.85
N PRO A 82 -3.53 -19.67 -2.74
CA PRO A 82 -2.29 -20.21 -2.21
C PRO A 82 -1.60 -21.11 -3.25
N GLN A 83 -0.29 -20.94 -3.40
CA GLN A 83 0.58 -21.71 -4.26
C GLN A 83 1.80 -22.21 -3.45
N ILE A 84 2.64 -23.08 -4.05
CA ILE A 84 3.80 -23.66 -3.36
C ILE A 84 4.78 -22.60 -2.81
N LEU A 85 4.88 -21.45 -3.52
CA LEU A 85 5.83 -20.37 -3.17
C LEU A 85 5.13 -19.03 -2.88
N GLU A 86 3.81 -18.99 -2.82
CA GLU A 86 3.05 -17.76 -2.71
C GLU A 86 1.87 -17.96 -1.75
N ASN A 87 1.81 -17.13 -0.73
CA ASN A 87 0.70 -17.15 0.23
C ASN A 87 -0.60 -16.69 -0.44
N GLU A 88 -1.72 -17.14 0.11
CA GLU A 88 -3.03 -16.64 -0.26
C GLU A 88 -3.16 -15.16 0.12
N TYR A 89 -3.55 -14.31 -0.82
CA TYR A 89 -3.86 -12.92 -0.52
C TYR A 89 -4.98 -12.37 -1.38
N MET A 90 -5.62 -11.34 -0.87
CA MET A 90 -6.62 -10.54 -1.55
C MET A 90 -6.18 -9.08 -1.54
N THR A 91 -6.51 -8.36 -2.62
CA THR A 91 -6.39 -6.90 -2.68
C THR A 91 -7.76 -6.26 -2.72
N ALA A 92 -7.89 -5.13 -2.01
CA ALA A 92 -9.11 -4.34 -1.96
C ALA A 92 -8.77 -2.86 -1.82
N ILE A 93 -9.73 -1.97 -2.05
CA ILE A 93 -9.61 -0.54 -1.75
C ILE A 93 -10.74 -0.14 -0.80
N PRO A 94 -10.53 0.84 0.09
CA PRO A 94 -11.63 1.46 0.82
C PRO A 94 -12.61 2.06 -0.18
N LYS A 95 -13.90 1.99 0.10
CA LYS A 95 -14.94 2.54 -0.78
C LYS A 95 -14.67 4.01 -1.11
N GLY A 96 -14.59 4.32 -2.39
CA GLY A 96 -14.25 5.65 -2.89
C GLY A 96 -12.75 5.97 -2.89
N GLY A 97 -11.89 5.02 -2.54
CA GLY A 97 -10.44 5.12 -2.66
C GLY A 97 -9.95 5.03 -4.11
N ASN A 98 -8.66 5.25 -4.30
CA ASN A 98 -8.00 5.18 -5.60
C ASN A 98 -7.20 3.86 -5.70
N GLU A 99 -7.50 3.03 -6.70
CA GLU A 99 -6.85 1.72 -6.92
C GLU A 99 -5.31 1.82 -7.06
N LEU A 100 -4.79 2.94 -7.58
CA LEU A 100 -3.34 3.13 -7.75
C LEU A 100 -2.62 3.52 -6.46
N THR A 101 -3.34 4.04 -5.47
CA THR A 101 -2.72 4.63 -4.27
C THR A 101 -3.22 4.05 -2.96
N ASP A 102 -4.40 3.44 -2.94
CA ASP A 102 -5.10 3.05 -1.71
C ASP A 102 -5.39 1.54 -1.65
N THR A 103 -4.65 0.76 -2.45
CA THR A 103 -4.78 -0.71 -2.44
C THR A 103 -4.28 -1.28 -1.11
N VAL A 104 -5.15 -2.02 -0.46
CA VAL A 104 -4.90 -2.81 0.75
C VAL A 104 -4.68 -4.26 0.37
N THR A 105 -3.72 -4.92 1.01
CA THR A 105 -3.47 -6.36 0.87
C THR A 105 -3.82 -7.08 2.15
N VAL A 106 -4.68 -8.10 2.05
CA VAL A 106 -4.95 -9.05 3.13
C VAL A 106 -4.29 -10.36 2.78
N THR A 107 -3.42 -10.86 3.65
CA THR A 107 -2.66 -12.09 3.44
C THR A 107 -3.01 -13.12 4.51
N ARG A 108 -3.29 -14.37 4.09
CA ARG A 108 -3.41 -15.49 5.03
C ARG A 108 -2.02 -15.98 5.43
N GLN A 109 -1.78 -16.03 6.73
CA GLN A 109 -0.54 -16.54 7.30
C GLN A 109 -0.57 -18.08 7.38
N ASP A 110 0.58 -18.70 7.61
CA ASP A 110 0.73 -20.17 7.69
C ASP A 110 -0.11 -20.79 8.83
N ASP A 111 -0.40 -20.03 9.87
CA ASP A 111 -1.27 -20.45 10.99
C ASP A 111 -2.76 -20.24 10.71
N GLY A 112 -3.12 -19.78 9.50
CA GLY A 112 -4.48 -19.49 9.07
C GLY A 112 -5.01 -18.10 9.45
N THR A 113 -4.28 -17.32 10.24
CA THR A 113 -4.69 -15.96 10.60
C THR A 113 -4.59 -15.00 9.41
N LEU A 114 -5.41 -13.94 9.42
CA LEU A 114 -5.37 -12.89 8.41
C LEU A 114 -4.56 -11.70 8.94
N LYS A 115 -3.75 -11.13 8.04
CA LYS A 115 -2.97 -9.93 8.27
C LYS A 115 -3.18 -8.98 7.11
N ASP A 116 -3.32 -7.69 7.40
CA ASP A 116 -3.49 -6.64 6.41
C ASP A 116 -2.49 -5.50 6.57
N ASP A 117 -2.42 -4.64 5.56
CA ASP A 117 -1.60 -3.44 5.52
C ASP A 117 -2.42 -2.14 5.48
N TYR A 118 -3.72 -2.18 5.74
CA TYR A 118 -4.59 -0.99 5.75
C TYR A 118 -4.10 0.13 6.68
N PRO A 119 -3.53 -0.14 7.87
CA PRO A 119 -2.96 0.91 8.71
C PRO A 119 -1.88 1.74 7.99
N ASN A 120 -1.09 1.14 7.08
CA ASN A 120 -0.10 1.87 6.31
C ASN A 120 -0.73 2.93 5.39
N ILE A 121 -1.91 2.61 4.82
CA ILE A 121 -2.66 3.53 3.95
C ILE A 121 -3.22 4.70 4.77
N VAL A 122 -3.79 4.42 5.94
CA VAL A 122 -4.39 5.45 6.82
C VAL A 122 -3.34 6.38 7.41
N VAL A 123 -2.17 5.86 7.80
CA VAL A 123 -1.08 6.64 8.41
C VAL A 123 -0.31 7.48 7.38
N ARG A 124 -0.27 7.04 6.12
CA ARG A 124 0.50 7.68 5.05
C ARG A 124 0.29 9.19 4.91
N PRO A 125 -0.94 9.74 4.81
CA PRO A 125 -1.14 11.17 4.63
C PRO A 125 -0.61 12.00 5.80
N TYR A 126 -0.66 11.49 7.00
CA TYR A 126 -0.10 12.18 8.19
C TYR A 126 1.42 12.19 8.17
N PHE A 127 2.04 11.06 7.80
CA PHE A 127 3.49 11.00 7.62
C PHE A 127 3.97 11.91 6.50
N GLU A 128 3.23 11.96 5.39
CA GLU A 128 3.52 12.86 4.28
C GLU A 128 3.41 14.33 4.67
N GLN A 129 2.36 14.71 5.43
CA GLN A 129 2.20 16.06 5.93
C GLN A 129 3.34 16.44 6.89
N MET A 130 3.71 15.55 7.80
CA MET A 130 4.81 15.77 8.74
C MET A 130 6.14 16.05 8.01
N ILE A 131 6.43 15.34 6.91
CA ILE A 131 7.60 15.63 6.07
C ILE A 131 7.42 16.96 5.33
N THR A 132 6.24 17.21 4.79
CA THR A 132 5.93 18.44 4.05
C THR A 132 6.18 19.66 4.92
N ASP A 133 5.64 19.69 6.13
CA ASP A 133 5.80 20.78 7.09
C ASP A 133 7.28 21.03 7.40
N TYR A 134 8.05 19.97 7.64
CA TYR A 134 9.50 20.09 7.87
C TYR A 134 10.24 20.68 6.67
N VAL A 135 9.90 20.26 5.44
CA VAL A 135 10.57 20.74 4.22
C VAL A 135 10.21 22.19 3.93
N GLU A 136 8.92 22.54 4.07
CA GLU A 136 8.43 23.91 3.90
C GLU A 136 9.08 24.88 4.89
N ASP A 137 9.16 24.50 6.17
CA ASP A 137 9.84 25.27 7.19
C ASP A 137 11.34 25.45 6.90
N TYR A 138 12.00 24.39 6.41
CA TYR A 138 13.44 24.42 6.11
C TYR A 138 13.77 25.40 4.98
N PHE A 139 12.97 25.41 3.90
CA PHE A 139 13.19 26.28 2.74
C PHE A 139 12.44 27.61 2.82
N GLY A 140 11.50 27.77 3.74
CA GLY A 140 10.63 28.95 3.82
C GLY A 140 9.75 29.10 2.58
N SER A 141 9.35 28.00 1.94
CA SER A 141 8.64 27.99 0.65
C SER A 141 7.77 26.75 0.52
N ASP A 142 6.61 26.91 -0.14
CA ASP A 142 5.68 25.87 -0.56
C ASP A 142 5.97 25.32 -1.98
N ASP A 143 7.05 25.81 -2.62
CA ASP A 143 7.47 25.34 -3.95
C ASP A 143 8.25 24.00 -3.86
N ILE A 144 7.62 23.07 -3.16
CA ILE A 144 8.07 21.68 -2.94
C ILE A 144 6.92 20.70 -3.15
N ARG A 145 7.21 19.42 -3.32
CA ARG A 145 6.22 18.33 -3.27
C ARG A 145 6.82 17.15 -2.55
N VAL A 146 6.04 16.56 -1.68
CA VAL A 146 6.40 15.35 -0.93
C VAL A 146 5.42 14.25 -1.25
N PHE A 147 5.94 13.06 -1.50
CA PHE A 147 5.16 11.83 -1.60
C PHE A 147 5.78 10.77 -0.71
N SER A 148 4.98 10.16 0.14
CA SER A 148 5.45 9.13 1.05
C SER A 148 4.69 7.82 0.88
N THR A 149 5.30 6.74 1.37
CA THR A 149 4.68 5.43 1.54
C THR A 149 5.10 4.90 2.90
N VAL A 150 4.13 4.50 3.71
CA VAL A 150 4.40 3.74 4.94
C VAL A 150 4.53 2.28 4.54
N THR A 151 5.68 1.67 4.83
CA THR A 151 5.94 0.25 4.51
C THR A 151 5.64 -0.66 5.69
N LYS A 152 5.64 -0.10 6.89
CA LYS A 152 5.29 -0.79 8.12
C LYS A 152 4.84 0.23 9.16
N THR A 153 3.76 -0.11 9.88
CA THR A 153 3.39 0.60 11.10
C THR A 153 3.08 -0.37 12.24
N SER A 154 3.29 0.08 13.48
CA SER A 154 2.82 -0.55 14.71
C SER A 154 1.67 0.22 15.37
N ILE A 155 1.14 1.25 14.71
CA ILE A 155 0.00 2.03 15.19
C ILE A 155 -1.25 1.17 15.08
N ASN A 156 -1.90 0.90 16.21
CA ASN A 156 -3.12 0.09 16.28
C ASN A 156 -4.40 0.95 16.36
N ASP A 157 -4.33 2.10 17.02
CA ASP A 157 -5.43 3.06 17.07
C ASP A 157 -5.29 4.07 15.94
N LEU A 158 -6.12 3.91 14.91
CA LEU A 158 -6.13 4.77 13.73
C LEU A 158 -7.04 6.01 13.88
N THR A 159 -7.67 6.20 15.03
CA THR A 159 -8.58 7.33 15.28
C THR A 159 -7.84 8.60 15.66
N ILE A 160 -6.62 8.48 16.20
CA ILE A 160 -5.78 9.61 16.62
C ILE A 160 -4.37 9.39 16.09
N ILE A 161 -4.06 10.04 14.95
CA ILE A 161 -2.72 9.99 14.34
C ILE A 161 -2.10 11.38 14.47
N THR A 162 -0.99 11.44 15.21
CA THR A 162 -0.21 12.66 15.47
C THR A 162 1.27 12.38 15.21
N GLU A 163 2.10 13.41 15.19
CA GLU A 163 3.56 13.28 15.14
C GLU A 163 4.09 12.35 16.24
N GLU A 164 3.55 12.44 17.45
CA GLU A 164 3.95 11.59 18.58
C GLU A 164 3.60 10.12 18.34
N THR A 165 2.42 9.83 17.77
CA THR A 165 2.01 8.44 17.45
C THR A 165 2.76 7.88 16.25
N ILE A 166 3.22 8.71 15.33
CA ILE A 166 4.05 8.32 14.18
C ILE A 166 5.47 8.00 14.62
N SER A 167 6.06 8.82 15.49
CA SER A 167 7.45 8.70 15.95
C SER A 167 7.70 7.33 16.61
N GLY A 168 8.72 6.60 16.13
CA GLY A 168 9.07 5.26 16.58
C GLY A 168 8.15 4.13 16.09
N ASN A 169 7.04 4.46 15.46
CA ASN A 169 6.01 3.47 15.12
C ASN A 169 5.86 3.20 13.61
N ILE A 170 6.66 3.84 12.77
CA ILE A 170 6.60 3.62 11.33
C ILE A 170 7.96 3.36 10.71
N SER A 171 7.92 2.71 9.55
CA SER A 171 9.01 2.71 8.56
C SER A 171 8.42 3.06 7.21
N GLY A 172 9.16 3.79 6.39
CA GLY A 172 8.59 4.27 5.15
C GLY A 172 9.59 4.59 4.05
N ARG A 173 9.06 5.16 3.00
CA ARG A 173 9.80 5.76 1.89
C ARG A 173 9.25 7.15 1.64
N SER A 174 10.11 8.07 1.21
CA SER A 174 9.67 9.39 0.78
C SER A 174 10.38 9.84 -0.49
N THR A 175 9.70 10.70 -1.23
CA THR A 175 10.25 11.42 -2.37
C THR A 175 9.95 12.89 -2.18
N VAL A 176 11.00 13.70 -2.09
CA VAL A 176 10.92 15.15 -1.91
C VAL A 176 11.41 15.81 -3.18
N PHE A 177 10.51 16.52 -3.86
CA PHE A 177 10.84 17.36 -5.00
C PHE A 177 11.00 18.82 -4.54
N ILE A 178 12.07 19.45 -4.96
CA ILE A 178 12.45 20.81 -4.58
C ILE A 178 12.66 21.61 -5.86
N SER A 179 12.06 22.79 -5.96
CA SER A 179 12.24 23.70 -7.08
C SER A 179 13.70 24.15 -7.18
N LYS A 180 14.18 24.34 -8.41
CA LYS A 180 15.57 24.76 -8.71
C LYS A 180 15.98 26.07 -8.01
N ASP A 181 14.97 26.92 -7.75
CA ASP A 181 15.21 28.26 -7.22
C ASP A 181 15.44 28.24 -5.69
N LEU A 182 15.22 27.08 -5.06
CA LEU A 182 15.34 26.92 -3.60
C LEU A 182 16.73 26.44 -3.13
N GLY A 183 17.66 26.08 -4.07
CA GLY A 183 18.98 25.69 -3.56
C GLY A 183 20.03 25.33 -4.61
N SER A 184 21.28 25.38 -4.17
CA SER A 184 22.48 24.87 -4.82
C SER A 184 22.70 23.39 -4.46
N LYS A 185 23.73 22.76 -5.04
CA LYS A 185 24.13 21.39 -4.69
C LYS A 185 24.53 21.28 -3.23
N GLU A 186 25.28 22.23 -2.72
CA GLU A 186 25.77 22.28 -1.34
C GLU A 186 24.61 22.40 -0.36
N GLU A 187 23.63 23.22 -0.67
CA GLU A 187 22.40 23.36 0.14
C GLU A 187 21.56 22.08 0.13
N MET A 188 21.47 21.38 -1.00
CA MET A 188 20.78 20.09 -1.09
C MET A 188 21.46 19.01 -0.23
N ILE A 189 22.79 18.94 -0.25
CA ILE A 189 23.54 18.00 0.59
C ILE A 189 23.33 18.33 2.07
N LYS A 190 23.37 19.62 2.43
CA LYS A 190 23.10 20.07 3.80
C LYS A 190 21.68 19.70 4.22
N PHE A 191 20.69 20.02 3.40
CA PHE A 191 19.29 19.65 3.65
C PHE A 191 19.14 18.15 3.86
N ALA A 192 19.70 17.31 2.98
CA ALA A 192 19.62 15.87 3.07
C ALA A 192 20.19 15.33 4.40
N ASN A 193 21.29 15.90 4.88
CA ASN A 193 21.86 15.55 6.20
C ASN A 193 20.91 15.96 7.34
N ASP A 194 20.43 17.20 7.34
CA ASP A 194 19.54 17.72 8.37
C ASP A 194 18.21 16.96 8.39
N TYR A 195 17.69 16.58 7.21
CA TYR A 195 16.50 15.76 7.05
C TYR A 195 16.67 14.34 7.63
N CYS A 196 17.80 13.69 7.36
CA CYS A 196 18.09 12.39 7.96
C CYS A 196 18.23 12.47 9.49
N ILE A 197 18.83 13.54 10.01
CA ILE A 197 18.93 13.78 11.45
C ILE A 197 17.54 13.99 12.04
N TRP A 198 16.67 14.73 11.37
CA TRP A 198 15.29 14.95 11.77
C TRP A 198 14.48 13.64 11.79
N LEU A 199 14.56 12.80 10.74
CA LEU A 199 13.93 11.47 10.71
C LEU A 199 14.42 10.59 11.87
N LYS A 200 15.73 10.57 12.10
CA LYS A 200 16.33 9.83 13.22
C LYS A 200 15.85 10.33 14.58
N LYS A 201 15.71 11.64 14.78
CA LYS A 201 15.17 12.23 16.01
C LYS A 201 13.75 11.75 16.32
N HIS A 202 12.95 11.48 15.29
CA HIS A 202 11.60 10.93 15.40
C HIS A 202 11.57 9.39 15.39
N ASP A 203 12.75 8.74 15.42
CA ASP A 203 12.90 7.28 15.37
C ASP A 203 12.16 6.65 14.16
N ILE A 204 12.25 7.31 12.99
CA ILE A 204 11.64 6.87 11.73
C ILE A 204 12.70 6.27 10.82
N SER A 205 12.60 4.99 10.53
CA SER A 205 13.40 4.34 9.47
C SER A 205 12.80 4.68 8.11
N CYS A 206 13.58 5.34 7.25
CA CYS A 206 13.07 5.82 5.97
C CYS A 206 14.12 5.79 4.85
N ASP A 207 13.72 5.25 3.70
CA ASP A 207 14.45 5.37 2.45
C ASP A 207 13.90 6.58 1.68
N SER A 208 14.66 7.63 1.57
CA SER A 208 14.20 8.89 0.99
C SER A 208 14.95 9.24 -0.28
N GLN A 209 14.26 9.88 -1.21
CA GLN A 209 14.85 10.51 -2.38
C GLN A 209 14.61 12.03 -2.29
N VAL A 210 15.69 12.81 -2.31
CA VAL A 210 15.63 14.27 -2.38
C VAL A 210 16.08 14.68 -3.79
N MET A 211 15.23 15.39 -4.50
CA MET A 211 15.44 15.77 -5.89
C MET A 211 15.30 17.27 -6.09
N LEU A 212 16.38 17.90 -6.54
CA LEU A 212 16.34 19.26 -7.06
C LEU A 212 15.98 19.22 -8.54
N LEU A 213 14.95 19.93 -8.92
CA LEU A 213 14.44 19.94 -10.28
C LEU A 213 15.05 21.06 -11.12
N TYR A 214 15.13 20.87 -12.46
CA TYR A 214 15.60 21.92 -13.37
C TYR A 214 14.58 23.05 -13.55
N ASN A 215 13.34 22.71 -13.92
CA ASN A 215 12.29 23.68 -14.22
C ASN A 215 10.89 23.10 -14.51
N PRO A 216 10.42 22.00 -13.88
CA PRO A 216 9.04 21.66 -14.06
C PRO A 216 8.16 22.62 -13.26
N ASP A 217 6.94 22.81 -13.75
CA ASP A 217 5.88 23.37 -12.95
C ASP A 217 5.54 22.33 -11.84
N ILE A 218 6.11 22.57 -10.67
CA ILE A 218 6.03 21.62 -9.55
C ILE A 218 4.57 21.40 -9.12
N SER A 219 3.66 22.35 -9.41
CA SER A 219 2.24 22.23 -9.11
C SER A 219 1.54 21.12 -9.88
N LYS A 220 2.13 20.65 -11.00
CA LYS A 220 1.63 19.54 -11.81
C LYS A 220 2.02 18.17 -11.29
N ILE A 221 2.98 18.11 -10.39
CA ILE A 221 3.43 16.84 -9.80
C ILE A 221 2.43 16.44 -8.72
N ASN A 222 1.86 15.25 -8.87
CA ASN A 222 0.89 14.67 -7.96
C ASN A 222 1.20 13.20 -7.68
N ARG A 223 0.47 12.59 -6.76
CA ARG A 223 0.71 11.21 -6.31
C ARG A 223 0.62 10.17 -7.44
N ILE A 224 -0.13 10.42 -8.48
CA ILE A 224 -0.31 9.45 -9.58
C ILE A 224 0.85 9.54 -10.58
N ASN A 225 1.35 10.75 -10.83
CA ASN A 225 2.33 11.01 -11.90
C ASN A 225 3.75 11.33 -11.42
N TYR A 226 4.01 11.37 -10.10
CA TYR A 226 5.32 11.83 -9.60
C TYR A 226 6.50 10.98 -10.11
N SER A 227 6.28 9.70 -10.41
CA SER A 227 7.32 8.83 -10.98
C SER A 227 7.72 9.21 -12.41
N ASP A 228 6.88 9.90 -13.16
CA ASP A 228 7.16 10.38 -14.52
C ASP A 228 8.26 11.44 -14.50
N TYR A 229 8.48 12.09 -13.35
CA TYR A 229 9.49 13.12 -13.14
C TYR A 229 10.85 12.60 -12.66
N PHE A 230 11.09 11.28 -12.73
CA PHE A 230 12.39 10.69 -12.34
C PHE A 230 13.44 10.75 -13.45
N GLY A 231 13.10 11.25 -14.64
CA GLY A 231 14.01 11.38 -15.77
C GLY A 231 15.02 12.52 -15.63
N LYS A 232 16.16 12.38 -16.34
CA LYS A 232 17.25 13.39 -16.36
C LYS A 232 16.83 14.75 -16.91
N GLU A 233 15.76 14.80 -17.68
CA GLU A 233 15.19 16.04 -18.21
C GLU A 233 14.56 16.92 -17.13
N TYR A 234 14.16 16.32 -16.00
CA TYR A 234 13.54 17.02 -14.88
C TYR A 234 14.48 17.22 -13.69
N ILE A 235 15.40 16.29 -13.44
CA ILE A 235 16.19 16.23 -12.20
C ILE A 235 17.58 16.78 -12.44
N LYS A 236 17.96 17.83 -11.70
CA LYS A 236 19.30 18.41 -11.64
C LYS A 236 20.22 17.65 -10.66
N ILE A 237 19.68 17.31 -9.50
CA ILE A 237 20.40 16.61 -8.42
C ILE A 237 19.46 15.57 -7.82
N ARG A 238 19.97 14.37 -7.57
CA ARG A 238 19.26 13.30 -6.86
C ARG A 238 20.13 12.77 -5.75
N LEU A 239 19.64 12.91 -4.53
CA LEU A 239 20.26 12.35 -3.32
C LEU A 239 19.37 11.21 -2.80
N MET A 240 20.00 10.09 -2.46
CA MET A 240 19.35 9.00 -1.74
C MET A 240 19.76 9.11 -0.27
N CYS A 241 18.79 9.16 0.59
CA CYS A 241 18.92 9.31 2.03
C CYS A 241 18.36 8.06 2.71
N TYR A 242 19.16 7.43 3.54
CA TYR A 242 18.76 6.22 4.27
C TYR A 242 18.90 6.46 5.76
N VAL A 243 17.84 6.20 6.50
CA VAL A 243 17.85 6.14 7.96
C VAL A 243 17.46 4.72 8.36
N GLU A 244 18.48 3.94 8.73
CA GLU A 244 18.32 2.55 9.11
C GLU A 244 17.69 2.43 10.52
N LYS A 245 17.11 1.26 10.80
CA LYS A 245 16.51 0.98 12.12
C LYS A 245 17.47 1.09 13.30
N ASN A 246 18.76 0.90 13.06
CA ASN A 246 19.82 1.09 14.06
C ASN A 246 20.22 2.57 14.23
N GLY A 247 19.56 3.47 13.48
CA GLY A 247 19.84 4.91 13.46
C GLY A 247 21.08 5.29 12.65
N GLU A 248 21.64 4.39 11.85
CA GLU A 248 22.70 4.73 10.88
C GLU A 248 22.12 5.58 9.75
N ILE A 249 22.87 6.63 9.38
CA ILE A 249 22.52 7.57 8.31
C ILE A 249 23.49 7.35 7.15
N LYS A 250 22.95 7.22 5.93
CA LYS A 250 23.73 7.13 4.71
C LYS A 250 23.11 8.05 3.65
N ILE A 251 23.96 8.83 2.98
CA ILE A 251 23.55 9.72 1.88
C ILE A 251 24.42 9.41 0.68
N GLU A 252 23.78 9.20 -0.46
CA GLU A 252 24.43 8.90 -1.73
C GLU A 252 23.89 9.82 -2.83
N GLU A 253 24.80 10.43 -3.60
CA GLU A 253 24.40 11.09 -4.85
C GLU A 253 24.22 10.01 -5.93
N ARG A 254 23.07 10.00 -6.57
CA ARG A 254 22.77 9.08 -7.68
C ARG A 254 22.81 9.81 -9.02
N GLN A 255 23.50 9.22 -9.97
CA GLN A 255 23.40 9.69 -11.36
C GLN A 255 21.97 9.51 -11.88
N VAL A 256 21.42 10.56 -12.45
CA VAL A 256 20.12 10.53 -13.12
C VAL A 256 20.33 9.95 -14.53
N ARG A 257 19.70 8.82 -14.81
CA ARG A 257 19.81 8.12 -16.10
C ARG A 257 18.76 8.58 -17.09
#